data_57e2edd1ef471ec54958276d810bd873
#
_entry.id   57e2edd1ef471ec54958276d810bd873
#
_cell.length_a   1.000
_cell.length_b   1.000
_cell.length_c   1.000
_cell.angle_alpha   90.00
_cell.angle_beta   90.00
_cell.angle_gamma   90.00
#
_symmetry.space_group_name_H-M   'P 1'
#
loop_
_entity.id
_entity.type
_entity.pdbx_description
1 polymer ?
#
loop_
_entity_poly.entity_id
_entity_poly.type
_entity_poly.pdbx_seq_one_letter_code
_entity_poly.pdbx_strand_id
1 'polypeptide(L)'
;GNGDNAWAGSIARGLENRSLKWETTDTKNIGFDFGFFNSKLTGTLNYYYNQTEDLLITKVLPPSAGMTNPTLNVGKIRNTGFEFELNWGDAIKDFDYNIGFNMSTTKNKVVELSDADQVLQGEGLKYGTEHFPTETRVGKPIGAFYLYRTDGIFQSMDEVNAHVNKDGQLLQPNAQPGDIRFKDLDGNGSIDAGDKEYCGSGIPTLEANLNLSFGYKGFDLSIVLGSAWNFKLYNGNKYFYEGMNSKSNMLKS
;
A
#
# COMPACT_ATOMS: atom_id res chain seq x y z
N GLY A 1 -11.38 56.21 -27.27
CA GLY A 1 -11.00 55.15 -26.36
C GLY A 1 -11.75 53.90 -26.77
N ASN A 2 -11.08 52.96 -27.46
CA ASN A 2 -11.66 51.66 -27.80
C ASN A 2 -11.63 50.79 -26.57
N GLY A 3 -12.80 50.49 -26.04
CA GLY A 3 -12.92 49.52 -24.97
C GLY A 3 -12.59 48.11 -25.49
N ASP A 4 -11.51 47.56 -24.98
CA ASP A 4 -11.19 46.17 -25.15
C ASP A 4 -12.24 45.32 -24.42
N ASN A 5 -13.23 44.88 -25.16
CA ASN A 5 -14.13 43.81 -24.70
C ASN A 5 -13.33 42.51 -24.66
N ALA A 6 -12.71 42.25 -23.50
CA ALA A 6 -12.16 40.93 -23.23
C ALA A 6 -13.33 39.94 -23.22
N TRP A 7 -13.42 39.13 -24.25
CA TRP A 7 -14.36 37.99 -24.27
C TRP A 7 -13.91 36.98 -23.21
N ALA A 8 -14.69 36.84 -22.16
CA ALA A 8 -14.46 35.81 -21.16
C ALA A 8 -14.67 34.45 -21.84
N GLY A 9 -13.59 33.84 -22.29
CA GLY A 9 -13.61 32.49 -22.78
C GLY A 9 -13.95 31.53 -21.65
N SER A 10 -14.97 30.71 -21.80
CA SER A 10 -15.24 29.62 -20.86
C SER A 10 -14.41 28.40 -21.29
N ILE A 11 -13.56 27.94 -20.41
CA ILE A 11 -12.81 26.71 -20.61
C ILE A 11 -13.47 25.63 -19.74
N ALA A 12 -13.85 24.50 -20.33
CA ALA A 12 -14.26 23.33 -19.57
C ALA A 12 -13.06 22.83 -18.78
N ARG A 13 -13.03 23.09 -17.48
CA ARG A 13 -11.91 22.72 -16.60
C ARG A 13 -11.94 21.29 -16.11
N GLY A 14 -13.04 20.56 -16.30
CA GLY A 14 -13.20 19.19 -15.84
C GLY A 14 -14.24 18.43 -16.61
N LEU A 15 -14.08 17.10 -16.58
CA LEU A 15 -15.11 16.19 -17.07
C LEU A 15 -16.17 16.03 -15.96
N GLU A 16 -17.41 16.44 -16.24
CA GLU A 16 -18.54 16.20 -15.33
C GLU A 16 -18.87 14.70 -15.37
N ASN A 17 -18.85 14.05 -14.20
CA ASN A 17 -19.33 12.68 -14.06
C ASN A 17 -20.75 12.69 -13.48
N ARG A 18 -21.76 12.63 -14.36
CA ARG A 18 -23.19 12.61 -13.95
C ARG A 18 -23.62 11.27 -13.34
N SER A 19 -22.82 10.25 -13.47
CA SER A 19 -23.08 8.91 -12.92
C SER A 19 -22.35 8.66 -11.60
N LEU A 20 -21.79 9.72 -10.97
CA LEU A 20 -21.08 9.60 -9.72
C LEU A 20 -22.04 9.12 -8.61
N LYS A 21 -21.63 8.06 -7.92
CA LYS A 21 -22.34 7.47 -6.79
C LYS A 21 -21.50 7.60 -5.52
N TRP A 22 -22.17 7.57 -4.38
CA TRP A 22 -21.48 7.44 -3.10
C TRP A 22 -20.91 6.04 -2.93
N GLU A 23 -19.76 5.97 -2.28
CA GLU A 23 -19.21 4.70 -1.82
C GLU A 23 -20.17 4.02 -0.86
N THR A 24 -20.37 2.72 -1.02
CA THR A 24 -21.20 1.92 -0.14
C THR A 24 -20.38 0.78 0.45
N THR A 25 -20.42 0.63 1.78
CA THR A 25 -19.75 -0.49 2.45
C THR A 25 -20.80 -1.44 3.04
N ASP A 26 -20.76 -2.70 2.59
CA ASP A 26 -21.51 -3.81 3.17
C ASP A 26 -20.61 -4.50 4.21
N THR A 27 -21.07 -4.50 5.46
CA THR A 27 -20.36 -5.08 6.59
C THR A 27 -21.13 -6.28 7.14
N LYS A 28 -20.43 -7.41 7.24
CA LYS A 28 -20.94 -8.65 7.86
C LYS A 28 -20.00 -9.07 8.95
N ASN A 29 -20.53 -9.22 10.15
CA ASN A 29 -19.77 -9.68 11.32
C ASN A 29 -20.45 -10.86 11.97
N ILE A 30 -19.66 -11.81 12.43
CA ILE A 30 -20.09 -12.87 13.29
C ILE A 30 -19.11 -12.97 14.46
N GLY A 31 -19.64 -12.89 15.67
CA GLY A 31 -18.83 -12.83 16.88
C GLY A 31 -19.33 -13.81 17.92
N PHE A 32 -18.43 -14.20 18.80
CA PHE A 32 -18.66 -15.04 19.95
C PHE A 32 -17.94 -14.49 21.16
N ASP A 33 -18.68 -14.16 22.21
CA ASP A 33 -18.17 -13.70 23.49
C ASP A 33 -18.27 -14.82 24.52
N PHE A 34 -17.26 -14.95 25.37
CA PHE A 34 -17.25 -15.93 26.45
C PHE A 34 -16.66 -15.35 27.73
N GLY A 35 -17.10 -15.91 28.84
CA GLY A 35 -16.59 -15.58 30.16
C GLY A 35 -16.53 -16.81 31.06
N PHE A 36 -15.43 -16.98 31.77
CA PHE A 36 -15.19 -18.10 32.67
C PHE A 36 -14.68 -17.57 34.02
N PHE A 37 -14.78 -18.43 35.05
CA PHE A 37 -14.25 -18.17 36.39
C PHE A 37 -14.80 -16.85 37.01
N ASN A 38 -16.12 -16.65 36.98
CA ASN A 38 -16.76 -15.43 37.43
C ASN A 38 -16.22 -14.19 36.73
N SER A 39 -16.07 -14.27 35.40
CA SER A 39 -15.55 -13.19 34.54
C SER A 39 -14.09 -12.79 34.77
N LYS A 40 -13.31 -13.62 35.47
CA LYS A 40 -11.85 -13.42 35.56
C LYS A 40 -11.19 -13.63 34.20
N LEU A 41 -11.69 -14.57 33.41
CA LEU A 41 -11.31 -14.77 32.02
C LEU A 41 -12.46 -14.37 31.13
N THR A 42 -12.25 -13.41 30.26
CA THR A 42 -13.18 -13.02 29.20
C THR A 42 -12.49 -13.03 27.86
N GLY A 43 -13.24 -13.30 26.82
CA GLY A 43 -12.70 -13.23 25.46
C GLY A 43 -13.77 -13.04 24.42
N THR A 44 -13.34 -12.53 23.30
CA THR A 44 -14.16 -12.29 22.10
C THR A 44 -13.44 -12.87 20.89
N LEU A 45 -14.17 -13.58 20.05
CA LEU A 45 -13.71 -14.00 18.73
C LEU A 45 -14.70 -13.44 17.71
N ASN A 46 -14.20 -12.68 16.78
CA ASN A 46 -15.00 -12.04 15.74
C ASN A 46 -14.42 -12.35 14.36
N TYR A 47 -15.27 -12.62 13.39
CA TYR A 47 -14.93 -12.66 11.97
C TYR A 47 -15.67 -11.54 11.27
N TYR A 48 -14.95 -10.74 10.49
CA TYR A 48 -15.53 -9.67 9.72
C TYR A 48 -15.32 -9.83 8.22
N TYR A 49 -16.30 -9.35 7.48
CA TYR A 49 -16.28 -9.24 6.03
C TYR A 49 -16.82 -7.85 5.66
N ASN A 50 -15.97 -7.00 5.12
CA ASN A 50 -16.32 -5.66 4.68
C ASN A 50 -16.06 -5.56 3.18
N GLN A 51 -17.06 -5.17 2.40
CA GLN A 51 -16.90 -4.92 0.97
C GLN A 51 -17.36 -3.50 0.67
N THR A 52 -16.43 -2.69 0.16
CA THR A 52 -16.71 -1.34 -0.31
C THR A 52 -16.85 -1.38 -1.83
N GLU A 53 -17.97 -0.89 -2.32
CA GLU A 53 -18.33 -0.77 -3.73
C GLU A 53 -18.34 0.69 -4.16
N ASP A 54 -18.26 0.94 -5.46
CA ASP A 54 -18.26 2.27 -6.06
C ASP A 54 -17.16 3.18 -5.51
N LEU A 55 -15.97 2.60 -5.25
CA LEU A 55 -14.83 3.33 -4.71
C LEU A 55 -14.49 4.56 -5.53
N LEU A 56 -14.41 5.72 -4.87
CA LEU A 56 -14.11 6.99 -5.51
C LEU A 56 -12.60 7.18 -5.68
N ILE A 57 -12.15 7.19 -6.92
CA ILE A 57 -10.73 7.42 -7.25
C ILE A 57 -10.62 8.55 -8.26
N THR A 58 -9.65 9.42 -8.05
CA THR A 58 -9.28 10.44 -9.01
C THR A 58 -8.41 9.83 -10.10
N LYS A 59 -8.93 9.80 -11.35
CA LYS A 59 -8.18 9.29 -12.49
C LYS A 59 -7.21 10.35 -12.99
N VAL A 60 -5.93 10.06 -12.95
CA VAL A 60 -4.91 10.95 -13.53
C VAL A 60 -5.01 10.94 -15.04
N LEU A 61 -5.24 12.10 -15.62
CA LEU A 61 -5.26 12.29 -17.09
C LEU A 61 -3.86 12.68 -17.57
N PRO A 62 -3.50 12.32 -18.80
CA PRO A 62 -2.28 12.84 -19.43
C PRO A 62 -2.31 14.37 -19.45
N PRO A 63 -1.18 15.05 -19.23
CA PRO A 63 -1.09 16.54 -19.28
C PRO A 63 -1.62 17.14 -20.58
N SER A 64 -1.54 16.38 -21.69
CA SER A 64 -2.08 16.78 -22.98
C SER A 64 -3.61 16.90 -23.03
N ALA A 65 -4.33 16.33 -22.04
CA ALA A 65 -5.79 16.46 -21.97
C ALA A 65 -6.24 17.87 -21.62
N GLY A 66 -5.39 18.69 -20.98
CA GLY A 66 -5.70 20.08 -20.58
C GLY A 66 -6.88 20.21 -19.62
N MET A 67 -7.29 19.12 -18.95
CA MET A 67 -8.43 19.05 -18.05
C MET A 67 -8.00 18.64 -16.66
N THR A 68 -8.82 18.98 -15.66
CA THR A 68 -8.64 18.47 -14.29
C THR A 68 -8.98 16.98 -14.23
N ASN A 69 -8.29 16.27 -13.36
CA ASN A 69 -8.49 14.85 -13.15
C ASN A 69 -9.92 14.56 -12.64
N PRO A 70 -10.72 13.75 -13.33
CA PRO A 70 -12.08 13.44 -12.90
C PRO A 70 -12.06 12.43 -11.75
N THR A 71 -13.04 12.54 -10.85
CA THR A 71 -13.37 11.50 -9.89
C THR A 71 -14.34 10.52 -10.50
N LEU A 72 -14.02 9.24 -10.41
CA LEU A 72 -14.81 8.14 -10.97
C LEU A 72 -15.07 7.08 -9.90
N ASN A 73 -16.18 6.37 -10.02
CA ASN A 73 -16.42 5.14 -9.28
C ASN A 73 -15.69 4.00 -9.99
N VAL A 74 -14.65 3.45 -9.38
CA VAL A 74 -13.72 2.58 -10.13
C VAL A 74 -13.52 1.20 -9.54
N GLY A 75 -14.37 0.73 -8.66
CA GLY A 75 -14.22 -0.66 -8.30
C GLY A 75 -14.69 -1.07 -6.93
N LYS A 76 -14.27 -2.27 -6.53
CA LYS A 76 -14.64 -2.93 -5.27
C LYS A 76 -13.41 -3.38 -4.52
N ILE A 77 -13.40 -3.12 -3.23
CA ILE A 77 -12.37 -3.59 -2.31
C ILE A 77 -13.02 -4.41 -1.22
N ARG A 78 -12.35 -5.50 -0.85
CA ARG A 78 -12.77 -6.37 0.22
C ARG A 78 -11.72 -6.44 1.30
N ASN A 79 -12.16 -6.31 2.56
CA ASN A 79 -11.38 -6.57 3.75
C ASN A 79 -12.04 -7.69 4.54
N THR A 80 -11.28 -8.73 4.86
CA THR A 80 -11.75 -9.84 5.69
C THR A 80 -10.71 -10.14 6.76
N GLY A 81 -11.14 -10.59 7.91
CA GLY A 81 -10.21 -10.96 8.95
C GLY A 81 -10.87 -11.53 10.18
N PHE A 82 -10.02 -11.94 11.10
CA PHE A 82 -10.41 -12.39 12.43
C PHE A 82 -9.87 -11.41 13.45
N GLU A 83 -10.66 -11.17 14.49
CA GLU A 83 -10.29 -10.42 15.66
C GLU A 83 -10.46 -11.33 16.86
N PHE A 84 -9.46 -11.36 17.72
CA PHE A 84 -9.44 -12.14 18.94
C PHE A 84 -9.02 -11.25 20.09
N GLU A 85 -9.77 -11.29 21.17
CA GLU A 85 -9.46 -10.61 22.41
C GLU A 85 -9.56 -11.60 23.56
N LEU A 86 -8.60 -11.53 24.48
CA LEU A 86 -8.58 -12.32 25.69
C LEU A 86 -8.11 -11.45 26.85
N ASN A 87 -8.90 -11.41 27.91
CA ASN A 87 -8.57 -10.69 29.13
C ASN A 87 -8.60 -11.64 30.31
N TRP A 88 -7.56 -11.59 31.13
CA TRP A 88 -7.50 -12.25 32.41
C TRP A 88 -7.21 -11.24 33.51
N GLY A 89 -8.12 -11.13 34.48
CA GLY A 89 -7.96 -10.27 35.66
C GLY A 89 -8.21 -11.02 36.94
N ASP A 90 -7.36 -10.85 37.90
CA ASP A 90 -7.52 -11.41 39.27
C ASP A 90 -6.82 -10.55 40.32
N ALA A 91 -7.13 -10.81 41.59
CA ALA A 91 -6.49 -10.19 42.73
C ALA A 91 -6.10 -11.23 43.76
N ILE A 92 -4.88 -11.11 44.29
CA ILE A 92 -4.33 -11.95 45.33
C ILE A 92 -3.92 -11.04 46.47
N LYS A 93 -4.77 -10.93 47.51
CA LYS A 93 -4.60 -9.98 48.66
C LYS A 93 -4.51 -8.53 48.13
N ASP A 94 -3.37 -7.88 48.37
CA ASP A 94 -3.11 -6.49 48.00
C ASP A 94 -2.53 -6.35 46.58
N PHE A 95 -2.40 -7.46 45.84
CA PHE A 95 -1.87 -7.50 44.48
C PHE A 95 -3.00 -7.79 43.51
N ASP A 96 -3.27 -6.87 42.60
CA ASP A 96 -4.17 -7.07 41.47
C ASP A 96 -3.41 -7.05 40.14
N TYR A 97 -3.90 -7.82 39.22
CA TYR A 97 -3.32 -7.86 37.87
C TYR A 97 -4.37 -8.07 36.82
N ASN A 98 -4.08 -7.50 35.65
CA ASN A 98 -4.85 -7.70 34.44
C ASN A 98 -3.90 -7.96 33.27
N ILE A 99 -4.20 -9.00 32.49
CA ILE A 99 -3.48 -9.38 31.27
C ILE A 99 -4.47 -9.38 30.12
N GLY A 100 -4.31 -8.42 29.22
CA GLY A 100 -5.11 -8.30 28.01
C GLY A 100 -4.28 -8.65 26.79
N PHE A 101 -4.76 -9.56 25.97
CA PHE A 101 -4.18 -9.88 24.67
C PHE A 101 -5.24 -9.63 23.59
N ASN A 102 -4.87 -8.93 22.53
CA ASN A 102 -5.71 -8.82 21.35
C ASN A 102 -4.88 -9.06 20.08
N MET A 103 -5.53 -9.64 19.09
CA MET A 103 -4.95 -9.97 17.81
C MET A 103 -5.97 -9.71 16.72
N SER A 104 -5.53 -9.11 15.63
CA SER A 104 -6.35 -8.96 14.43
C SER A 104 -5.59 -9.43 13.19
N THR A 105 -6.32 -10.05 12.28
CA THR A 105 -5.83 -10.37 10.95
C THR A 105 -6.56 -9.56 9.91
N THR A 106 -5.87 -9.13 8.86
CA THR A 106 -6.47 -8.36 7.77
C THR A 106 -6.02 -8.91 6.42
N LYS A 107 -6.99 -9.25 5.58
CA LYS A 107 -6.76 -9.59 4.17
C LYS A 107 -7.49 -8.57 3.32
N ASN A 108 -6.73 -7.59 2.81
CA ASN A 108 -7.22 -6.62 1.85
C ASN A 108 -7.09 -7.17 0.43
N LYS A 109 -8.12 -7.00 -0.40
CA LYS A 109 -8.11 -7.42 -1.80
C LYS A 109 -8.96 -6.50 -2.66
N VAL A 110 -8.40 -6.01 -3.74
CA VAL A 110 -9.15 -5.40 -4.83
C VAL A 110 -9.90 -6.50 -5.57
N VAL A 111 -11.22 -6.42 -5.59
CA VAL A 111 -12.09 -7.45 -6.18
C VAL A 111 -12.34 -7.13 -7.65
N GLU A 112 -12.56 -5.84 -7.94
CA GLU A 112 -12.93 -5.35 -9.26
C GLU A 112 -12.40 -3.93 -9.44
N LEU A 113 -12.01 -3.59 -10.65
CA LEU A 113 -11.80 -2.22 -11.13
C LEU A 113 -12.72 -2.00 -12.33
N SER A 114 -12.97 -0.73 -12.68
CA SER A 114 -13.86 -0.37 -13.81
C SER A 114 -13.42 -0.97 -15.14
N ASP A 115 -12.13 -1.24 -15.27
CA ASP A 115 -11.52 -2.01 -16.33
C ASP A 115 -10.62 -3.08 -15.67
N ALA A 116 -10.82 -4.35 -16.01
CA ALA A 116 -10.12 -5.47 -15.36
C ALA A 116 -8.60 -5.42 -15.55
N ASP A 117 -8.14 -4.85 -16.67
CA ASP A 117 -6.72 -4.69 -16.98
C ASP A 117 -6.16 -3.35 -16.49
N GLN A 118 -6.99 -2.54 -15.85
CA GLN A 118 -6.57 -1.25 -15.34
C GLN A 118 -5.58 -1.38 -14.19
N VAL A 119 -4.48 -0.66 -14.31
CA VAL A 119 -3.51 -0.45 -13.25
C VAL A 119 -3.67 0.98 -12.74
N LEU A 120 -4.03 1.13 -11.47
CA LEU A 120 -4.07 2.44 -10.83
C LEU A 120 -2.73 2.68 -10.12
N GLN A 121 -1.99 3.66 -10.61
CA GLN A 121 -0.71 4.05 -10.02
C GLN A 121 -0.95 4.94 -8.80
N GLY A 122 -0.18 4.71 -7.73
CA GLY A 122 -0.24 5.54 -6.53
C GLY A 122 0.45 6.88 -6.75
N GLU A 123 -0.14 7.95 -6.23
CA GLU A 123 0.40 9.31 -6.40
C GLU A 123 1.40 9.72 -5.31
N GLY A 124 1.33 9.13 -4.13
CA GLY A 124 1.98 9.61 -2.90
C GLY A 124 3.50 9.45 -2.83
N LEU A 125 4.11 8.61 -3.67
CA LEU A 125 5.55 8.31 -3.66
C LEU A 125 6.21 8.64 -4.99
N LYS A 126 5.89 9.79 -5.55
CA LYS A 126 6.39 10.27 -6.82
C LYS A 126 7.78 10.89 -6.64
N TYR A 127 8.83 10.15 -7.00
CA TYR A 127 10.20 10.63 -7.03
C TYR A 127 10.66 10.76 -8.48
N GLY A 128 10.94 11.99 -8.93
CA GLY A 128 11.27 12.23 -10.32
C GLY A 128 10.05 12.10 -11.24
N THR A 129 10.28 11.92 -12.52
CA THR A 129 9.24 12.08 -13.50
C THR A 129 8.33 10.88 -13.68
N GLU A 130 8.69 9.64 -13.27
CA GLU A 130 7.90 8.50 -13.73
C GLU A 130 7.92 7.21 -12.88
N HIS A 131 8.45 7.18 -11.66
CA HIS A 131 8.53 5.92 -10.92
C HIS A 131 7.50 5.88 -9.78
N PHE A 132 6.41 5.16 -10.01
CA PHE A 132 5.41 4.87 -9.00
C PHE A 132 5.69 3.49 -8.40
N PRO A 133 6.14 3.42 -7.12
CA PRO A 133 6.43 2.14 -6.49
C PRO A 133 5.19 1.38 -6.05
N THR A 134 4.02 2.03 -6.05
CA THR A 134 2.75 1.42 -5.63
C THR A 134 1.75 1.38 -6.77
N GLU A 135 1.08 0.25 -6.88
CA GLU A 135 0.01 0.04 -7.86
C GLU A 135 -1.18 -0.67 -7.21
N THR A 136 -2.36 -0.38 -7.72
CA THR A 136 -3.58 -1.09 -7.35
C THR A 136 -4.01 -1.93 -8.53
N ARG A 137 -4.02 -3.26 -8.34
CA ARG A 137 -4.40 -4.25 -9.36
C ARG A 137 -5.43 -5.21 -8.79
N VAL A 138 -6.33 -5.70 -9.64
CA VAL A 138 -7.31 -6.74 -9.27
C VAL A 138 -6.60 -7.96 -8.69
N GLY A 139 -7.14 -8.50 -7.60
CA GLY A 139 -6.61 -9.68 -6.93
C GLY A 139 -5.53 -9.44 -5.89
N LYS A 140 -5.00 -8.23 -5.79
CA LYS A 140 -3.95 -7.80 -4.84
C LYS A 140 -4.47 -6.76 -3.85
N PRO A 141 -3.73 -6.47 -2.76
CA PRO A 141 -4.06 -5.36 -1.88
C PRO A 141 -4.02 -4.01 -2.61
N ILE A 142 -4.83 -3.06 -2.15
CA ILE A 142 -4.77 -1.68 -2.65
C ILE A 142 -3.41 -1.07 -2.34
N GLY A 143 -2.85 -0.31 -3.29
CA GLY A 143 -1.57 0.38 -3.12
C GLY A 143 -0.40 -0.57 -2.82
N ALA A 144 -0.43 -1.78 -3.38
CA ALA A 144 0.64 -2.75 -3.23
C ALA A 144 1.91 -2.29 -3.94
N PHE A 145 3.07 -2.73 -3.43
CA PHE A 145 4.36 -2.42 -4.05
C PHE A 145 4.59 -3.27 -5.28
N TYR A 146 4.92 -2.61 -6.38
CA TYR A 146 5.29 -3.21 -7.66
C TYR A 146 6.61 -2.60 -8.12
N LEU A 147 7.64 -3.41 -8.18
CA LEU A 147 9.00 -2.97 -8.48
C LEU A 147 9.64 -3.87 -9.54
N TYR A 148 10.59 -3.30 -10.28
CA TYR A 148 11.42 -4.07 -11.20
C TYR A 148 12.31 -5.04 -10.43
N ARG A 149 12.39 -6.26 -10.90
CA ARG A 149 13.32 -7.24 -10.36
C ARG A 149 14.72 -6.99 -10.88
N THR A 150 15.66 -6.90 -9.94
CA THR A 150 17.08 -6.70 -10.27
C THR A 150 17.84 -8.02 -10.37
N ASP A 151 18.86 -8.06 -11.20
CA ASP A 151 19.76 -9.20 -11.39
C ASP A 151 21.23 -8.80 -11.25
N GLY A 152 21.51 -7.92 -10.30
CA GLY A 152 22.84 -7.39 -10.02
C GLY A 152 23.12 -6.04 -10.68
N ILE A 153 24.39 -5.72 -10.80
CA ILE A 153 24.91 -4.47 -11.35
C ILE A 153 25.88 -4.85 -12.49
N PHE A 154 25.78 -4.17 -13.61
CA PHE A 154 26.71 -4.35 -14.73
C PHE A 154 28.14 -4.01 -14.30
N GLN A 155 29.06 -4.95 -14.48
CA GLN A 155 30.47 -4.76 -14.13
C GLN A 155 31.31 -4.29 -15.32
N SER A 156 30.88 -4.54 -16.56
CA SER A 156 31.56 -4.19 -17.77
C SER A 156 30.64 -3.91 -18.94
N MET A 157 31.13 -3.26 -19.99
CA MET A 157 30.38 -3.09 -21.25
C MET A 157 30.08 -4.44 -21.93
N ASP A 158 30.90 -5.46 -21.72
CA ASP A 158 30.62 -6.79 -22.25
C ASP A 158 29.36 -7.39 -21.63
N GLU A 159 29.15 -7.20 -20.33
CA GLU A 159 27.89 -7.60 -19.65
C GLU A 159 26.70 -6.81 -20.16
N VAL A 160 26.83 -5.50 -20.41
CA VAL A 160 25.76 -4.69 -20.99
C VAL A 160 25.40 -5.21 -22.37
N ASN A 161 26.43 -5.47 -23.22
CA ASN A 161 26.24 -5.97 -24.58
C ASN A 161 25.71 -7.41 -24.63
N ALA A 162 25.93 -8.20 -23.59
CA ALA A 162 25.39 -9.55 -23.46
C ALA A 162 23.94 -9.57 -22.92
N HIS A 163 23.45 -8.45 -22.38
CA HIS A 163 22.11 -8.36 -21.83
C HIS A 163 21.08 -8.08 -22.95
N VAL A 164 20.75 -9.11 -23.70
CA VAL A 164 19.92 -9.06 -24.90
C VAL A 164 18.65 -9.89 -24.74
N ASN A 165 17.64 -9.54 -25.53
CA ASN A 165 16.43 -10.34 -25.69
C ASN A 165 16.68 -11.54 -26.63
N LYS A 166 15.62 -12.32 -26.92
CA LYS A 166 15.68 -13.50 -27.79
C LYS A 166 16.10 -13.19 -29.23
N ASP A 167 15.91 -11.96 -29.68
CA ASP A 167 16.22 -11.47 -31.01
C ASP A 167 17.61 -10.81 -31.10
N GLY A 168 18.39 -10.84 -29.98
CA GLY A 168 19.71 -10.25 -29.90
C GLY A 168 19.72 -8.72 -29.72
N GLN A 169 18.59 -8.11 -29.40
CA GLN A 169 18.49 -6.67 -29.14
C GLN A 169 18.76 -6.41 -27.66
N LEU A 170 19.43 -5.30 -27.36
CA LEU A 170 19.74 -4.88 -25.98
C LEU A 170 18.46 -4.58 -25.18
N LEU A 171 18.31 -5.22 -24.03
CA LEU A 171 17.21 -4.96 -23.09
C LEU A 171 17.34 -3.59 -22.42
N GLN A 172 18.56 -3.13 -22.18
CA GLN A 172 18.87 -1.82 -21.58
C GLN A 172 19.90 -1.07 -22.42
N PRO A 173 19.52 -0.50 -23.58
CA PRO A 173 20.49 0.04 -24.56
C PRO A 173 21.30 1.23 -24.08
N ASN A 174 20.83 1.94 -23.03
CA ASN A 174 21.52 3.09 -22.46
C ASN A 174 22.28 2.78 -21.17
N ALA A 175 22.33 1.49 -20.77
CA ALA A 175 23.02 1.08 -19.56
C ALA A 175 24.54 1.19 -19.69
N GLN A 176 25.20 1.43 -18.57
CA GLN A 176 26.65 1.51 -18.43
C GLN A 176 27.13 0.63 -17.26
N PRO A 177 28.41 0.29 -17.19
CA PRO A 177 28.99 -0.35 -16.02
C PRO A 177 28.70 0.50 -14.75
N GLY A 178 28.18 -0.15 -13.72
CA GLY A 178 27.68 0.47 -12.50
C GLY A 178 26.16 0.62 -12.43
N ASP A 179 25.47 0.50 -13.55
CA ASP A 179 24.01 0.55 -13.57
C ASP A 179 23.39 -0.77 -13.12
N ILE A 180 22.16 -0.69 -12.59
CA ILE A 180 21.38 -1.86 -12.18
C ILE A 180 20.92 -2.64 -13.41
N ARG A 181 21.12 -3.95 -13.40
CA ARG A 181 20.60 -4.87 -14.39
C ARG A 181 19.18 -5.31 -13.97
N PHE A 182 18.19 -5.05 -14.82
CA PHE A 182 16.80 -5.45 -14.63
C PHE A 182 16.48 -6.72 -15.41
N LYS A 183 15.45 -7.46 -14.95
CA LYS A 183 14.95 -8.66 -15.62
C LYS A 183 13.76 -8.33 -16.48
N ASP A 184 13.74 -8.81 -17.72
CA ASP A 184 12.56 -8.92 -18.57
C ASP A 184 11.73 -10.12 -18.05
N LEU A 185 10.65 -9.84 -17.32
CA LEU A 185 9.85 -10.85 -16.65
C LEU A 185 8.73 -11.40 -17.54
N ASP A 186 8.17 -10.59 -18.42
CA ASP A 186 7.11 -10.99 -19.33
C ASP A 186 7.66 -11.53 -20.67
N GLY A 187 8.95 -11.35 -20.94
CA GLY A 187 9.66 -11.87 -22.10
C GLY A 187 9.32 -11.14 -23.39
N ASN A 188 8.86 -9.88 -23.30
CA ASN A 188 8.48 -9.06 -24.44
C ASN A 188 9.71 -8.44 -25.15
N GLY A 189 10.91 -8.52 -24.52
CA GLY A 189 12.17 -8.04 -25.09
C GLY A 189 12.48 -6.58 -24.78
N SER A 190 11.79 -5.99 -23.81
CA SER A 190 12.00 -4.62 -23.34
C SER A 190 11.85 -4.58 -21.84
N ILE A 191 12.54 -3.68 -21.13
CA ILE A 191 12.30 -3.44 -19.72
C ILE A 191 11.26 -2.32 -19.60
N ASP A 192 10.03 -2.68 -19.24
CA ASP A 192 8.91 -1.76 -19.15
C ASP A 192 7.98 -2.02 -17.93
N ALA A 193 6.81 -1.38 -17.90
CA ALA A 193 5.87 -1.52 -16.79
C ALA A 193 5.34 -2.96 -16.60
N GLY A 194 5.42 -3.82 -17.61
CA GLY A 194 5.06 -5.24 -17.57
C GLY A 194 6.01 -6.05 -16.70
N ASP A 195 7.27 -5.60 -16.54
CA ASP A 195 8.31 -6.28 -15.77
C ASP A 195 8.28 -6.00 -14.27
N LYS A 196 7.33 -5.20 -13.81
CA LYS A 196 7.16 -4.99 -12.39
C LYS A 196 6.47 -6.18 -11.73
N GLU A 197 7.08 -6.71 -10.68
CA GLU A 197 6.49 -7.78 -9.87
C GLU A 197 5.90 -7.27 -8.56
N TYR A 198 4.92 -8.01 -8.03
CA TYR A 198 4.34 -7.77 -6.72
C TYR A 198 5.36 -8.03 -5.61
N CYS A 199 5.71 -6.99 -4.86
CA CYS A 199 6.71 -7.05 -3.78
C CYS A 199 6.12 -7.05 -2.37
N GLY A 200 4.79 -7.02 -2.24
CA GLY A 200 4.09 -6.95 -0.96
C GLY A 200 3.25 -5.70 -0.81
N SER A 201 2.76 -5.46 0.38
CA SER A 201 1.88 -4.33 0.70
C SER A 201 2.33 -3.62 1.97
N GLY A 202 1.99 -2.35 2.11
CA GLY A 202 2.14 -1.60 3.34
C GLY A 202 1.07 -1.91 4.40
N ILE A 203 0.07 -2.72 4.07
CA ILE A 203 -1.01 -3.11 4.99
C ILE A 203 -0.56 -4.35 5.78
N PRO A 204 -0.45 -4.28 7.12
CA PRO A 204 -0.16 -5.43 7.95
C PRO A 204 -1.25 -6.50 7.79
N THR A 205 -0.85 -7.77 7.69
CA THR A 205 -1.82 -8.88 7.68
C THR A 205 -2.09 -9.46 9.05
N LEU A 206 -1.26 -9.11 10.03
CA LEU A 206 -1.41 -9.53 11.43
C LEU A 206 -0.94 -8.40 12.32
N GLU A 207 -1.77 -8.05 13.30
CA GLU A 207 -1.44 -7.14 14.39
C GLU A 207 -1.75 -7.83 15.71
N ALA A 208 -0.89 -7.67 16.70
CA ALA A 208 -1.11 -8.22 18.03
C ALA A 208 -0.60 -7.26 19.11
N ASN A 209 -1.36 -7.18 20.20
CA ASN A 209 -1.03 -6.33 21.32
C ASN A 209 -1.17 -7.11 22.62
N LEU A 210 -0.29 -6.81 23.59
CA LEU A 210 -0.32 -7.32 24.93
C LEU A 210 -0.32 -6.16 25.92
N ASN A 211 -1.34 -6.13 26.77
CA ASN A 211 -1.50 -5.15 27.82
C ASN A 211 -1.35 -5.85 29.18
N LEU A 212 -0.43 -5.37 29.99
CA LEU A 212 -0.18 -5.87 31.34
C LEU A 212 -0.40 -4.74 32.32
N SER A 213 -1.23 -4.96 33.33
CA SER A 213 -1.46 -4.00 34.40
C SER A 213 -1.31 -4.71 35.73
N PHE A 214 -0.59 -4.08 36.62
CA PHE A 214 -0.30 -4.59 37.97
C PHE A 214 -0.51 -3.49 39.01
N GLY A 215 -1.23 -3.80 40.06
CA GLY A 215 -1.42 -2.93 41.22
C GLY A 215 -0.89 -3.60 42.51
N TYR A 216 -0.17 -2.86 43.33
CA TYR A 216 0.29 -3.33 44.63
C TYR A 216 0.45 -2.17 45.61
N LYS A 217 -0.35 -2.16 46.69
CA LYS A 217 -0.24 -1.21 47.83
C LYS A 217 -0.10 0.26 47.43
N GLY A 218 -0.90 0.69 46.42
CA GLY A 218 -0.90 2.06 45.92
C GLY A 218 0.15 2.37 44.83
N PHE A 219 0.86 1.35 44.33
CA PHE A 219 1.70 1.43 43.17
C PHE A 219 1.01 0.75 41.98
N ASP A 220 1.00 1.41 40.84
CA ASP A 220 0.46 0.89 39.60
C ASP A 220 1.54 0.83 38.53
N LEU A 221 1.58 -0.28 37.77
CA LEU A 221 2.46 -0.48 36.64
C LEU A 221 1.62 -0.94 35.42
N SER A 222 1.73 -0.23 34.31
CA SER A 222 1.15 -0.61 33.03
C SER A 222 2.23 -0.79 31.99
N ILE A 223 2.16 -1.90 31.23
CA ILE A 223 3.03 -2.21 30.11
C ILE A 223 2.16 -2.51 28.90
N VAL A 224 2.42 -1.82 27.80
CA VAL A 224 1.72 -2.02 26.53
C VAL A 224 2.75 -2.41 25.48
N LEU A 225 2.56 -3.58 24.88
CA LEU A 225 3.38 -4.08 23.77
C LEU A 225 2.50 -4.19 22.53
N GLY A 226 2.93 -3.57 21.44
CA GLY A 226 2.24 -3.61 20.16
C GLY A 226 3.15 -4.19 19.06
N SER A 227 2.58 -4.96 18.16
CA SER A 227 3.30 -5.54 17.03
C SER A 227 2.44 -5.59 15.78
N ALA A 228 3.08 -5.40 14.62
CA ALA A 228 2.47 -5.55 13.31
C ALA A 228 3.40 -6.35 12.41
N TRP A 229 2.83 -7.28 11.62
CA TRP A 229 3.62 -8.23 10.84
C TRP A 229 3.14 -8.36 9.40
N ASN A 230 4.02 -8.92 8.56
CA ASN A 230 3.78 -9.22 7.14
C ASN A 230 3.40 -7.98 6.32
N PHE A 231 4.04 -6.85 6.59
CA PHE A 231 3.93 -5.66 5.76
C PHE A 231 5.30 -5.24 5.25
N LYS A 232 5.30 -4.35 4.27
CA LYS A 232 6.52 -3.77 3.69
C LYS A 232 6.50 -2.26 3.85
N LEU A 233 7.69 -1.69 3.97
CA LEU A 233 7.88 -0.25 3.96
C LEU A 233 8.80 0.11 2.79
N TYR A 234 8.40 1.11 2.02
CA TYR A 234 9.26 1.68 1.00
C TYR A 234 10.23 2.67 1.65
N ASN A 235 11.54 2.41 1.54
CA ASN A 235 12.55 3.31 2.06
C ASN A 235 12.84 4.46 1.11
N GLY A 236 11.95 5.48 1.11
CA GLY A 236 12.12 6.68 0.29
C GLY A 236 13.35 7.50 0.65
N ASN A 237 13.83 7.43 1.90
CA ASN A 237 15.03 8.15 2.32
C ASN A 237 16.28 7.64 1.59
N LYS A 238 16.35 6.33 1.34
CA LYS A 238 17.45 5.73 0.60
C LYS A 238 17.57 6.33 -0.81
N TYR A 239 16.43 6.54 -1.48
CA TYR A 239 16.41 7.18 -2.79
C TYR A 239 16.99 8.60 -2.77
N PHE A 240 16.65 9.40 -1.74
CA PHE A 240 17.12 10.79 -1.65
C PHE A 240 18.57 10.92 -1.24
N TYR A 241 19.05 10.05 -0.33
CA TYR A 241 20.36 10.22 0.29
C TYR A 241 21.45 9.31 -0.26
N GLU A 242 21.07 8.27 -1.00
CA GLU A 242 22.04 7.35 -1.63
C GLU A 242 22.07 7.48 -3.17
N GLY A 243 21.07 8.14 -3.78
CA GLY A 243 21.02 8.39 -5.22
C GLY A 243 21.96 9.51 -5.65
N MET A 244 22.82 9.27 -6.63
CA MET A 244 23.75 10.27 -7.17
C MET A 244 23.09 11.50 -7.80
N ASN A 245 21.80 11.43 -8.10
CA ASN A 245 21.03 12.52 -8.70
C ASN A 245 20.42 13.49 -7.68
N SER A 246 20.58 13.24 -6.38
CA SER A 246 20.09 14.15 -5.37
C SER A 246 21.05 15.30 -5.17
N LYS A 247 20.53 16.53 -5.07
CA LYS A 247 21.30 17.72 -4.65
C LYS A 247 21.67 17.67 -3.15
N SER A 248 21.42 16.56 -2.48
CA SER A 248 21.64 16.33 -1.06
C SER A 248 22.97 15.64 -0.82
N ASN A 249 23.57 15.86 0.35
CA ASN A 249 24.77 15.13 0.75
C ASN A 249 24.45 13.63 0.91
N MET A 250 25.26 12.78 0.29
CA MET A 250 25.16 11.35 0.45
C MET A 250 25.46 10.95 1.90
N LEU A 251 24.64 10.08 2.46
CA LEU A 251 24.98 9.38 3.70
C LEU A 251 26.16 8.42 3.39
N LYS A 252 27.17 8.41 4.25
CA LYS A 252 28.16 7.35 4.23
C LYS A 252 27.49 6.06 4.67
N SER A 253 27.42 5.07 3.77
CA SER A 253 26.96 3.71 4.09
C SER A 253 27.98 3.00 4.98
#